data_523329f5f3d759a78997855006fff3cb
#
_entry.id   523329f5f3d759a78997855006fff3cb
#
_cell.length_a   1.000
_cell.length_b   1.000
_cell.length_c   1.000
_cell.angle_alpha   90.00
_cell.angle_beta   90.00
_cell.angle_gamma   90.00
#
_symmetry.space_group_name_H-M   'P 1'
#
loop_
_entity.id
_entity.type
_entity.pdbx_description
1 polymer ?
#
loop_
_entity_poly.entity_id
_entity_poly.type
_entity_poly.pdbx_seq_one_letter_code
_entity_poly.pdbx_strand_id
1 'polypeptide(L)'
;MEQPLSSIPENIEDYYGEDGLLYCGKCYTPKEAFFAKGIVLMGKNKHPVECCCQRMEREKQEALINQQKHLDLVRRLKAEGFLDPAMLDWTFENDTGRSPQMHHAHHYVEQWQTMRSENLGLLLWGGVGTGKSFLAGCIANALMEQEVPVRMTNFARLLNELNNSFSRRNEVVGQVCRD
;
A
#
# COMPACT_ATOMS: atom_id res chain seq x y z
N MET A 1 -14.52 -42.30 18.80
CA MET A 1 -14.01 -41.84 20.10
C MET A 1 -13.04 -40.69 19.79
N GLU A 2 -13.57 -39.49 19.78
CA GLU A 2 -12.78 -38.28 19.61
C GLU A 2 -12.23 -37.88 20.97
N GLN A 3 -10.90 -37.80 21.07
CA GLN A 3 -10.25 -37.25 22.26
C GLN A 3 -10.45 -35.73 22.27
N PRO A 4 -10.86 -35.10 23.38
CA PRO A 4 -10.95 -33.67 23.47
C PRO A 4 -9.54 -33.08 23.46
N LEU A 5 -9.32 -32.07 22.58
CA LEU A 5 -8.16 -31.20 22.63
C LEU A 5 -8.07 -30.61 24.05
N SER A 6 -7.06 -31.04 24.80
CA SER A 6 -6.76 -30.51 26.12
C SER A 6 -6.51 -29.02 26.03
N SER A 7 -7.31 -28.26 26.77
CA SER A 7 -7.14 -26.83 27.02
C SER A 7 -5.72 -26.55 27.51
N ILE A 8 -4.93 -25.84 26.69
CA ILE A 8 -3.64 -25.27 27.08
C ILE A 8 -3.93 -24.24 28.19
N PRO A 9 -3.30 -24.35 29.39
CA PRO A 9 -3.53 -23.39 30.45
C PRO A 9 -3.07 -21.99 30.00
N GLU A 10 -3.96 -20.99 30.16
CA GLU A 10 -3.81 -19.62 29.66
C GLU A 10 -2.72 -18.79 30.38
N ASN A 11 -2.02 -19.33 31.37
CA ASN A 11 -1.01 -18.58 32.14
C ASN A 11 0.17 -19.45 32.52
N ILE A 12 1.03 -19.77 31.56
CA ILE A 12 2.33 -20.38 31.84
C ILE A 12 3.32 -19.21 32.03
N GLU A 13 3.79 -19.02 33.28
CA GLU A 13 4.77 -18.01 33.64
C GLU A 13 6.12 -18.30 32.97
N ASP A 14 6.84 -17.22 32.63
CA ASP A 14 8.21 -17.33 32.11
C ASP A 14 9.12 -17.98 33.17
N TYR A 15 10.09 -18.78 32.77
CA TYR A 15 10.96 -19.54 33.67
C TYR A 15 12.44 -19.39 33.29
N TYR A 16 13.32 -19.62 34.25
CA TYR A 16 14.75 -19.64 34.00
C TYR A 16 15.23 -21.06 33.66
N GLY A 17 15.95 -21.18 32.53
CA GLY A 17 16.59 -22.43 32.12
C GLY A 17 17.88 -22.73 32.93
N GLU A 18 18.41 -23.92 32.72
CA GLU A 18 19.66 -24.34 33.35
C GLU A 18 20.89 -23.45 32.99
N ASP A 19 20.84 -22.81 31.81
CA ASP A 19 21.81 -21.82 31.32
C ASP A 19 21.63 -20.44 31.99
N GLY A 20 20.62 -20.29 32.83
CA GLY A 20 20.30 -19.07 33.55
C GLY A 20 19.65 -17.99 32.66
N LEU A 21 19.21 -18.30 31.43
CA LEU A 21 18.44 -17.40 30.59
C LEU A 21 16.95 -17.51 30.91
N LEU A 22 16.22 -16.39 30.70
CA LEU A 22 14.75 -16.37 30.82
C LEU A 22 14.11 -16.95 29.56
N TYR A 23 13.18 -17.88 29.70
CA TYR A 23 12.42 -18.54 28.65
C TYR A 23 10.94 -18.18 28.71
N CYS A 24 10.32 -18.08 27.56
CA CYS A 24 8.89 -17.86 27.44
C CYS A 24 8.11 -19.12 27.85
N GLY A 25 7.19 -18.99 28.82
CA GLY A 25 6.35 -20.11 29.26
C GLY A 25 5.42 -20.65 28.19
N LYS A 26 5.06 -19.85 27.15
CA LYS A 26 4.16 -20.28 26.08
C LYS A 26 4.86 -21.01 24.94
N CYS A 27 5.99 -20.52 24.46
CA CYS A 27 6.69 -21.06 23.27
C CYS A 27 8.04 -21.68 23.57
N TYR A 28 8.47 -21.68 24.81
CA TYR A 28 9.71 -22.29 25.30
C TYR A 28 11.00 -21.77 24.61
N THR A 29 10.91 -20.60 23.94
CA THR A 29 12.06 -19.94 23.35
C THR A 29 12.65 -18.91 24.31
N PRO A 30 13.98 -18.64 24.23
CA PRO A 30 14.61 -17.69 25.13
C PRO A 30 14.08 -16.26 24.93
N LYS A 31 13.96 -15.52 26.02
CA LYS A 31 13.66 -14.08 26.07
C LYS A 31 14.89 -13.25 26.40
N GLU A 32 16.03 -13.92 26.69
CA GLU A 32 17.33 -13.32 26.90
C GLU A 32 18.40 -14.04 26.08
N ALA A 33 19.46 -13.33 25.73
CA ALA A 33 20.67 -13.91 25.15
C ALA A 33 21.92 -13.31 25.79
N PHE A 34 23.02 -14.06 25.85
CA PHE A 34 24.30 -13.54 26.30
C PHE A 34 24.89 -12.63 25.24
N PHE A 35 25.59 -11.59 25.69
CA PHE A 35 26.44 -10.83 24.80
C PHE A 35 27.62 -11.71 24.32
N ALA A 36 28.27 -11.30 23.23
CA ALA A 36 29.48 -11.94 22.77
C ALA A 36 30.55 -11.96 23.88
N LYS A 37 31.41 -12.99 23.86
CA LYS A 37 32.45 -13.19 24.92
C LYS A 37 33.21 -11.90 25.22
N GLY A 38 33.22 -11.53 26.52
CA GLY A 38 33.97 -10.37 27.03
C GLY A 38 33.18 -9.06 27.03
N ILE A 39 31.93 -9.04 26.56
CA ILE A 39 31.10 -7.83 26.58
C ILE A 39 30.18 -7.85 27.80
N VAL A 40 30.30 -6.80 28.63
CA VAL A 40 29.39 -6.51 29.74
C VAL A 40 28.88 -5.09 29.57
N LEU A 41 27.55 -4.91 29.50
CA LEU A 41 26.92 -3.61 29.34
C LEU A 41 26.18 -3.28 30.64
N MET A 42 26.46 -2.15 31.27
CA MET A 42 25.86 -1.72 32.54
C MET A 42 25.84 -2.80 33.63
N GLY A 43 26.93 -3.59 33.73
CA GLY A 43 27.05 -4.66 34.70
C GLY A 43 26.26 -5.93 34.38
N LYS A 44 25.66 -6.01 33.19
CA LYS A 44 24.92 -7.19 32.73
C LYS A 44 25.65 -7.86 31.57
N ASN A 45 25.66 -9.19 31.57
CA ASN A 45 26.23 -10.01 30.49
C ASN A 45 25.15 -10.58 29.53
N LYS A 46 23.91 -10.19 29.73
CA LYS A 46 22.74 -10.62 28.93
C LYS A 46 21.92 -9.43 28.43
N HIS A 47 21.24 -9.62 27.34
CA HIS A 47 20.28 -8.68 26.80
C HIS A 47 18.93 -9.35 26.47
N PRO A 48 17.81 -8.62 26.48
CA PRO A 48 16.52 -9.16 26.10
C PRO A 48 16.48 -9.48 24.60
N VAL A 49 15.79 -10.57 24.24
CA VAL A 49 15.48 -10.96 22.87
C VAL A 49 14.00 -11.29 22.77
N GLU A 50 13.44 -11.11 21.59
CA GLU A 50 12.05 -11.48 21.36
C GLU A 50 11.89 -12.99 21.31
N CYS A 51 10.97 -13.54 22.11
CA CYS A 51 10.57 -14.93 21.97
C CYS A 51 9.71 -15.12 20.70
N CYS A 52 9.49 -16.39 20.32
CA CYS A 52 8.74 -16.72 19.12
C CYS A 52 7.32 -16.12 19.14
N CYS A 53 6.61 -16.17 20.28
CA CYS A 53 5.28 -15.58 20.41
C CYS A 53 5.26 -14.07 20.19
N GLN A 54 6.19 -13.36 20.80
CA GLN A 54 6.30 -11.89 20.65
C GLN A 54 6.62 -11.50 19.22
N ARG A 55 7.55 -12.23 18.58
CA ARG A 55 7.90 -11.99 17.18
C ARG A 55 6.69 -12.21 16.25
N MET A 56 5.97 -13.32 16.42
CA MET A 56 4.76 -13.60 15.62
C MET A 56 3.69 -12.54 15.82
N GLU A 57 3.48 -12.08 17.05
CA GLU A 57 2.49 -11.02 17.33
C GLU A 57 2.91 -9.68 16.72
N ARG A 58 4.19 -9.32 16.81
CA ARG A 58 4.73 -8.12 16.17
C ARG A 58 4.59 -8.18 14.64
N GLU A 59 4.95 -9.31 14.01
CA GLU A 59 4.82 -9.51 12.58
C GLU A 59 3.37 -9.40 12.12
N LYS A 60 2.44 -9.95 12.90
CA LYS A 60 0.99 -9.84 12.64
C LYS A 60 0.51 -8.39 12.74
N GLN A 61 0.94 -7.66 13.78
CA GLN A 61 0.59 -6.25 13.94
C GLN A 61 1.19 -5.39 12.83
N GLU A 62 2.44 -5.62 12.45
CA GLU A 62 3.10 -4.94 11.33
C GLU A 62 2.36 -5.19 10.00
N ALA A 63 1.93 -6.44 9.75
CA ALA A 63 1.14 -6.78 8.57
C ALA A 63 -0.21 -6.03 8.54
N LEU A 64 -0.92 -5.95 9.67
CA LEU A 64 -2.18 -5.20 9.78
C LEU A 64 -1.96 -3.69 9.55
N ILE A 65 -0.92 -3.13 10.14
CA ILE A 65 -0.58 -1.72 9.95
C ILE A 65 -0.24 -1.43 8.48
N ASN A 66 0.53 -2.31 7.83
CA ASN A 66 0.88 -2.15 6.42
C ASN A 66 -0.34 -2.27 5.51
N GLN A 67 -1.24 -3.21 5.80
CA GLN A 67 -2.51 -3.33 5.08
C GLN A 67 -3.35 -2.05 5.22
N GLN A 68 -3.46 -1.51 6.45
CA GLN A 68 -4.22 -0.27 6.68
C GLN A 68 -3.60 0.92 5.93
N LYS A 69 -2.26 1.06 5.96
CA LYS A 69 -1.54 2.10 5.21
C LYS A 69 -1.79 2.01 3.71
N HIS A 70 -1.76 0.79 3.16
CA HIS A 70 -2.08 0.55 1.75
C HIS A 70 -3.50 1.01 1.40
N LEU A 71 -4.51 0.57 2.18
CA LEU A 71 -5.91 0.96 1.96
C LEU A 71 -6.11 2.48 2.05
N ASP A 72 -5.48 3.14 3.01
CA ASP A 72 -5.58 4.59 3.17
C ASP A 72 -4.90 5.34 2.01
N LEU A 73 -3.75 4.83 1.53
CA LEU A 73 -3.07 5.39 0.36
C LEU A 73 -3.94 5.24 -0.89
N VAL A 74 -4.46 4.05 -1.17
CA VAL A 74 -5.33 3.79 -2.33
C VAL A 74 -6.57 4.69 -2.29
N ARG A 75 -7.22 4.81 -1.11
CA ARG A 75 -8.37 5.70 -0.93
C ARG A 75 -8.03 7.15 -1.27
N ARG A 76 -6.88 7.64 -0.80
CA ARG A 76 -6.40 8.98 -1.11
C ARG A 76 -6.12 9.17 -2.59
N LEU A 77 -5.40 8.23 -3.23
CA LEU A 77 -5.10 8.27 -4.65
C LEU A 77 -6.38 8.34 -5.49
N LYS A 78 -7.40 7.53 -5.16
CA LYS A 78 -8.70 7.54 -5.83
C LYS A 78 -9.45 8.86 -5.63
N ALA A 79 -9.44 9.41 -4.43
CA ALA A 79 -10.08 10.70 -4.13
C ALA A 79 -9.43 11.87 -4.88
N GLU A 80 -8.11 11.86 -5.06
CA GLU A 80 -7.36 12.90 -5.77
C GLU A 80 -7.37 12.68 -7.29
N GLY A 81 -7.40 11.43 -7.73
CA GLY A 81 -7.24 11.02 -9.13
C GLY A 81 -8.52 11.09 -9.96
N PHE A 82 -9.68 10.86 -9.36
CA PHE A 82 -10.96 10.86 -10.08
C PHE A 82 -11.69 12.21 -9.98
N LEU A 83 -12.33 12.57 -11.08
CA LEU A 83 -13.16 13.78 -11.18
C LEU A 83 -14.58 13.56 -10.67
N ASP A 84 -15.09 12.35 -10.83
CA ASP A 84 -16.45 11.94 -10.53
C ASP A 84 -16.40 10.69 -9.63
N PRO A 85 -17.11 10.69 -8.50
CA PRO A 85 -17.22 9.51 -7.64
C PRO A 85 -17.72 8.25 -8.35
N ALA A 86 -18.53 8.37 -9.41
CA ALA A 86 -18.97 7.24 -10.22
C ALA A 86 -17.81 6.46 -10.87
N MET A 87 -16.64 7.10 -11.04
CA MET A 87 -15.45 6.44 -11.59
C MET A 87 -14.81 5.43 -10.61
N LEU A 88 -15.16 5.48 -9.32
CA LEU A 88 -14.71 4.49 -8.33
C LEU A 88 -15.19 3.08 -8.66
N ASP A 89 -16.37 2.97 -9.30
CA ASP A 89 -16.96 1.70 -9.69
C ASP A 89 -16.50 1.20 -11.07
N TRP A 90 -15.65 1.97 -11.76
CA TRP A 90 -15.10 1.56 -13.05
C TRP A 90 -13.92 0.63 -12.86
N THR A 91 -14.23 -0.61 -12.54
CA THR A 91 -13.25 -1.67 -12.30
C THR A 91 -13.37 -2.77 -13.37
N PHE A 92 -12.33 -3.56 -13.51
CA PHE A 92 -12.34 -4.72 -14.40
C PHE A 92 -13.38 -5.76 -13.99
N GLU A 93 -13.68 -5.88 -12.70
CA GLU A 93 -14.69 -6.79 -12.16
C GLU A 93 -16.10 -6.42 -12.58
N ASN A 94 -16.35 -5.11 -12.81
CA ASN A 94 -17.62 -4.59 -13.27
C ASN A 94 -17.77 -4.62 -14.79
N ASP A 95 -16.80 -5.19 -15.54
CA ASP A 95 -16.94 -5.38 -16.97
C ASP A 95 -17.99 -6.45 -17.29
N THR A 96 -18.88 -6.10 -18.20
CA THR A 96 -19.94 -7.01 -18.65
C THR A 96 -19.50 -7.97 -19.74
N GLY A 97 -18.21 -8.01 -20.07
CA GLY A 97 -17.62 -8.85 -21.12
C GLY A 97 -17.95 -8.40 -22.55
N ARG A 98 -18.47 -7.18 -22.70
CA ARG A 98 -18.88 -6.62 -24.00
C ARG A 98 -17.73 -5.93 -24.76
N SER A 99 -16.64 -5.65 -24.08
CA SER A 99 -15.50 -4.94 -24.65
C SER A 99 -14.36 -5.90 -25.01
N PRO A 100 -14.14 -6.21 -26.30
CA PRO A 100 -13.02 -7.08 -26.71
C PRO A 100 -11.65 -6.46 -26.42
N GLN A 101 -11.59 -5.15 -26.14
CA GLN A 101 -10.34 -4.43 -25.81
C GLN A 101 -9.94 -4.57 -24.34
N MET A 102 -10.79 -5.16 -23.50
CA MET A 102 -10.54 -5.26 -22.06
C MET A 102 -9.25 -6.05 -21.76
N HIS A 103 -8.94 -7.08 -22.55
CA HIS A 103 -7.69 -7.84 -22.38
C HIS A 103 -6.43 -7.00 -22.62
N HIS A 104 -6.48 -6.02 -23.54
CA HIS A 104 -5.34 -5.10 -23.74
C HIS A 104 -5.15 -4.17 -22.55
N ALA A 105 -6.25 -3.75 -21.91
CA ALA A 105 -6.19 -2.95 -20.69
C ALA A 105 -5.61 -3.74 -19.51
N HIS A 106 -6.01 -4.99 -19.33
CA HIS A 106 -5.40 -5.89 -18.34
C HIS A 106 -3.90 -6.05 -18.58
N HIS A 107 -3.52 -6.39 -19.81
CA HIS A 107 -2.11 -6.56 -20.17
C HIS A 107 -1.30 -5.28 -19.94
N TYR A 108 -1.85 -4.10 -20.23
CA TYR A 108 -1.20 -2.81 -19.95
C TYR A 108 -0.92 -2.61 -18.47
N VAL A 109 -1.90 -2.93 -17.60
CA VAL A 109 -1.75 -2.82 -16.14
C VAL A 109 -0.74 -3.84 -15.61
N GLU A 110 -0.78 -5.07 -16.08
CA GLU A 110 0.17 -6.13 -15.69
C GLU A 110 1.61 -5.78 -16.09
N GLN A 111 1.78 -5.15 -17.24
CA GLN A 111 3.09 -4.74 -17.76
C GLN A 111 3.44 -3.29 -17.43
N TRP A 112 2.76 -2.67 -16.48
CA TRP A 112 2.89 -1.23 -16.17
C TRP A 112 4.33 -0.76 -16.01
N GLN A 113 5.18 -1.51 -15.31
CA GLN A 113 6.58 -1.12 -15.06
C GLN A 113 7.36 -1.01 -16.38
N THR A 114 7.16 -1.95 -17.30
CA THR A 114 7.76 -1.94 -18.64
C THR A 114 7.20 -0.80 -19.48
N MET A 115 5.86 -0.67 -19.52
CA MET A 115 5.19 0.40 -20.27
C MET A 115 5.67 1.78 -19.83
N ARG A 116 5.81 1.98 -18.52
CA ARG A 116 6.33 3.23 -17.95
C ARG A 116 7.79 3.46 -18.31
N SER A 117 8.66 2.46 -18.22
CA SER A 117 10.09 2.60 -18.52
C SER A 117 10.36 2.92 -20.00
N GLU A 118 9.52 2.40 -20.86
CA GLU A 118 9.57 2.62 -22.31
C GLU A 118 8.75 3.84 -22.79
N ASN A 119 8.10 4.57 -21.86
CA ASN A 119 7.18 5.67 -22.14
C ASN A 119 6.05 5.30 -23.10
N LEU A 120 5.54 4.08 -23.01
CA LEU A 120 4.42 3.61 -23.82
C LEU A 120 3.08 3.98 -23.15
N GLY A 121 2.23 4.67 -23.92
CA GLY A 121 0.88 5.03 -23.52
C GLY A 121 -0.17 4.32 -24.37
N LEU A 122 -1.43 4.46 -23.98
CA LEU A 122 -2.58 3.94 -24.73
C LEU A 122 -3.34 5.08 -25.41
N LEU A 123 -3.67 4.90 -26.68
CA LEU A 123 -4.62 5.75 -27.40
C LEU A 123 -5.95 5.02 -27.57
N LEU A 124 -6.99 5.48 -26.88
CA LEU A 124 -8.35 4.94 -26.98
C LEU A 124 -9.15 5.79 -27.97
N TRP A 125 -9.52 5.21 -29.11
CA TRP A 125 -10.27 5.90 -30.16
C TRP A 125 -11.54 5.15 -30.54
N GLY A 126 -12.53 5.85 -31.10
CA GLY A 126 -13.83 5.27 -31.50
C GLY A 126 -14.99 6.22 -31.27
N GLY A 127 -16.18 5.83 -31.67
CA GLY A 127 -17.42 6.61 -31.53
C GLY A 127 -17.85 6.90 -30.09
N VAL A 128 -18.85 7.74 -29.93
CA VAL A 128 -19.47 8.02 -28.61
C VAL A 128 -20.15 6.75 -28.09
N GLY A 129 -20.09 6.49 -26.78
CA GLY A 129 -20.74 5.34 -26.14
C GLY A 129 -19.99 4.00 -26.26
N THR A 130 -18.78 3.95 -26.85
CA THR A 130 -18.00 2.70 -27.01
C THR A 130 -17.21 2.27 -25.78
N GLY A 131 -17.46 2.86 -24.60
CA GLY A 131 -16.82 2.45 -23.34
C GLY A 131 -15.39 2.93 -23.09
N LYS A 132 -14.84 3.84 -23.93
CA LYS A 132 -13.46 4.35 -23.78
C LYS A 132 -13.16 4.92 -22.39
N SER A 133 -14.05 5.75 -21.87
CA SER A 133 -13.88 6.35 -20.55
C SER A 133 -13.94 5.30 -19.44
N PHE A 134 -14.84 4.32 -19.57
CA PHE A 134 -14.93 3.20 -18.65
C PHE A 134 -13.62 2.39 -18.64
N LEU A 135 -13.10 2.05 -19.82
CA LEU A 135 -11.83 1.34 -19.97
C LEU A 135 -10.65 2.10 -19.33
N ALA A 136 -10.58 3.42 -19.57
CA ALA A 136 -9.59 4.28 -18.93
C ALA A 136 -9.74 4.31 -17.41
N GLY A 137 -10.96 4.33 -16.90
CA GLY A 137 -11.25 4.25 -15.47
C GLY A 137 -10.86 2.91 -14.86
N CYS A 138 -11.10 1.79 -15.55
CA CYS A 138 -10.63 0.47 -15.11
C CYS A 138 -9.12 0.42 -14.97
N ILE A 139 -8.37 0.92 -15.96
CA ILE A 139 -6.91 1.02 -15.91
C ILE A 139 -6.48 1.90 -14.73
N ALA A 140 -7.10 3.07 -14.58
CA ALA A 140 -6.78 4.01 -13.51
C ALA A 140 -6.99 3.39 -12.12
N ASN A 141 -8.14 2.73 -11.89
CA ASN A 141 -8.41 2.03 -10.63
C ASN A 141 -7.38 0.95 -10.35
N ALA A 142 -7.09 0.09 -11.33
CA ALA A 142 -6.15 -1.01 -11.16
C ALA A 142 -4.72 -0.53 -10.89
N LEU A 143 -4.27 0.57 -11.50
CA LEU A 143 -2.97 1.18 -11.21
C LEU A 143 -2.94 1.81 -9.83
N MET A 144 -4.02 2.47 -9.38
CA MET A 144 -4.10 3.04 -8.03
C MET A 144 -4.07 1.96 -6.95
N GLU A 145 -4.66 0.77 -7.20
CA GLU A 145 -4.51 -0.41 -6.32
C GLU A 145 -3.06 -0.90 -6.20
N GLN A 146 -2.23 -0.63 -7.22
CA GLN A 146 -0.78 -0.86 -7.21
C GLN A 146 0.00 0.35 -6.64
N GLU A 147 -0.66 1.27 -5.96
CA GLU A 147 -0.08 2.50 -5.38
C GLU A 147 0.50 3.46 -6.42
N VAL A 148 0.12 3.32 -7.69
CA VAL A 148 0.53 4.25 -8.75
C VAL A 148 -0.40 5.45 -8.75
N PRO A 149 0.12 6.69 -8.59
CA PRO A 149 -0.70 7.90 -8.67
C PRO A 149 -1.17 8.13 -10.12
N VAL A 150 -2.48 8.14 -10.30
CA VAL A 150 -3.13 8.41 -11.58
C VAL A 150 -4.06 9.61 -11.43
N ARG A 151 -4.12 10.47 -12.44
CA ARG A 151 -5.05 11.60 -12.49
C ARG A 151 -5.86 11.54 -13.78
N MET A 152 -7.16 11.34 -13.64
CA MET A 152 -8.08 11.49 -14.76
C MET A 152 -8.47 12.96 -14.91
N THR A 153 -8.38 13.48 -16.12
CA THR A 153 -8.72 14.88 -16.42
C THR A 153 -9.29 14.98 -17.83
N ASN A 154 -9.83 16.15 -18.16
CA ASN A 154 -10.21 16.50 -19.53
C ASN A 154 -9.44 17.74 -19.99
N PHE A 155 -9.42 17.97 -21.31
CA PHE A 155 -8.63 19.03 -21.91
C PHE A 155 -9.08 20.43 -21.43
N ALA A 156 -10.38 20.67 -21.27
CA ALA A 156 -10.89 21.94 -20.78
C ALA A 156 -10.40 22.29 -19.38
N ARG A 157 -10.39 21.30 -18.48
CA ARG A 157 -9.87 21.47 -17.12
C ARG A 157 -8.37 21.71 -17.11
N LEU A 158 -7.64 20.96 -17.94
CA LEU A 158 -6.18 21.16 -18.06
C LEU A 158 -5.84 22.59 -18.52
N LEU A 159 -6.56 23.11 -19.53
CA LEU A 159 -6.40 24.49 -19.99
C LEU A 159 -6.73 25.51 -18.89
N ASN A 160 -7.78 25.31 -18.14
CA ASN A 160 -8.14 26.19 -17.03
C ASN A 160 -7.08 26.19 -15.93
N GLU A 161 -6.52 25.03 -15.58
CA GLU A 161 -5.44 24.92 -14.62
C GLU A 161 -4.16 25.65 -15.09
N LEU A 162 -3.82 25.52 -16.38
CA LEU A 162 -2.70 26.24 -16.99
C LEU A 162 -2.94 27.76 -16.94
N ASN A 163 -4.09 28.24 -17.37
CA ASN A 163 -4.43 29.66 -17.34
C ASN A 163 -4.36 30.25 -15.93
N ASN A 164 -4.88 29.52 -14.93
CA ASN A 164 -4.80 29.93 -13.54
C ASN A 164 -3.36 29.98 -13.02
N SER A 165 -2.50 29.06 -13.47
CA SER A 165 -1.08 29.06 -13.09
C SER A 165 -0.31 30.24 -13.65
N PHE A 166 -0.62 30.64 -14.89
CA PHE A 166 -0.05 31.85 -15.52
C PHE A 166 -0.53 33.14 -14.85
N SER A 167 -1.82 33.22 -14.52
CA SER A 167 -2.38 34.39 -13.82
C SER A 167 -1.73 34.62 -12.44
N ARG A 168 -1.57 33.55 -11.64
CA ARG A 168 -0.88 33.63 -10.35
C ARG A 168 0.58 34.07 -10.47
N ARG A 169 1.29 33.60 -11.51
CA ARG A 169 2.69 34.00 -11.76
C ARG A 169 2.78 35.50 -12.09
N ASN A 170 1.85 36.05 -12.85
CA ASN A 170 1.82 37.47 -13.20
C ASN A 170 1.49 38.36 -12.00
N GLU A 171 0.65 37.90 -11.06
CA GLU A 171 0.37 38.63 -9.81
C GLU A 171 1.62 38.72 -8.91
N VAL A 172 2.38 37.64 -8.78
CA VAL A 172 3.61 37.61 -7.97
C VAL A 172 4.68 38.55 -8.58
N VAL A 173 4.85 38.53 -9.90
CA VAL A 173 5.80 39.42 -10.60
C VAL A 173 5.34 40.88 -10.50
N GLY A 174 4.04 41.16 -10.55
CA GLY A 174 3.48 42.50 -10.40
C GLY A 174 3.62 43.09 -8.99
N GLN A 175 3.76 42.27 -7.95
CA GLN A 175 4.04 42.72 -6.58
C GLN A 175 5.53 43.04 -6.37
N VAL A 176 6.43 42.23 -6.92
CA VAL A 176 7.90 42.44 -6.81
C VAL A 176 8.37 43.70 -7.51
N CYS A 177 7.63 44.22 -8.49
CA CYS A 177 7.97 45.43 -9.21
C CYS A 177 7.39 46.74 -8.60
N ARG A 178 6.72 46.67 -7.44
CA ARG A 178 6.13 47.82 -6.74
C ARG A 178 6.82 48.20 -5.43
N ASP A 179 7.76 47.40 -4.98
CA ASP A 179 8.67 47.65 -3.84
C ASP A 179 10.04 48.04 -4.37
#